data_cd8e5c51e435feb6e051f476f189ab73
#
_entry.id   cd8e5c51e435feb6e051f476f189ab73
#
_cell.length_a   1.000
_cell.length_b   1.000
_cell.length_c   1.000
_cell.angle_alpha   90.00
_cell.angle_beta   90.00
_cell.angle_gamma   90.00
#
_symmetry.space_group_name_H-M   'P 1'
#
loop_
_entity.id
_entity.type
_entity.pdbx_description
1 polymer ?
#
loop_
_entity_poly.entity_id
_entity_poly.type
_entity_poly.pdbx_seq_one_letter_code
_entity_poly.pdbx_strand_id
1 'polypeptide(L)'
;MTTEGSPGPGQGLHTHVLDTLGLAITAGEYPPGSVLRTDEIAERFDASRTVVREVVRVLESMHLVESRRRVGVTVRPTDEWNVYDPRVIRWRLAGTDRPRQLRSLTVLRSAIEPVAAGLAATLATPQQCAELTEAALGMVRTSRGHQLEGYLRHDIAFHRVVLNASGNEMFARLGDVVAEVLTGRTEHAVMFHDPDPAAVTLHVQVAEAVREGDAARAEALTRRIAVGALEELDVLAP
;
A
#
# COMPACT_ATOMS: atom_id res chain seq x y z
N MET A 1 22.55 16.04 6.85
CA MET A 1 22.03 16.79 5.70
C MET A 1 22.41 16.01 4.45
N THR A 2 21.57 15.07 4.04
CA THR A 2 21.69 14.36 2.77
C THR A 2 20.68 15.01 1.81
N THR A 3 21.22 15.74 0.83
CA THR A 3 20.45 16.32 -0.27
C THR A 3 19.86 15.19 -1.10
N GLU A 4 18.54 14.98 -1.02
CA GLU A 4 17.82 14.22 -2.03
C GLU A 4 17.97 14.95 -3.37
N GLY A 5 18.79 14.38 -4.25
CA GLY A 5 18.99 14.89 -5.59
C GLY A 5 17.69 14.79 -6.37
N SER A 6 17.23 15.90 -6.95
CA SER A 6 16.13 15.88 -7.92
C SER A 6 16.35 14.80 -8.98
N PRO A 7 15.33 13.98 -9.32
CA PRO A 7 15.49 12.93 -10.32
C PRO A 7 15.95 13.54 -11.63
N GLY A 8 17.01 12.97 -12.21
CA GLY A 8 17.51 13.40 -13.52
C GLY A 8 16.43 13.22 -14.61
N PRO A 9 16.48 13.97 -15.72
CA PRO A 9 15.44 13.98 -16.75
C PRO A 9 15.08 12.58 -17.32
N GLY A 10 16.01 11.64 -17.32
CA GLY A 10 15.76 10.25 -17.73
C GLY A 10 15.02 9.42 -16.69
N GLN A 11 15.18 9.72 -15.40
CA GLN A 11 14.51 9.01 -14.30
C GLN A 11 13.02 9.40 -14.22
N GLY A 12 12.69 10.67 -14.47
CA GLY A 12 11.31 11.15 -14.55
C GLY A 12 10.55 10.53 -15.73
N LEU A 13 11.18 10.41 -16.90
CA LEU A 13 10.57 9.80 -18.07
C LEU A 13 10.33 8.30 -17.89
N HIS A 14 11.30 7.56 -17.32
CA HIS A 14 11.15 6.13 -17.01
C HIS A 14 9.94 5.89 -16.09
N THR A 15 9.83 6.65 -14.99
CA THR A 15 8.72 6.53 -14.03
C THR A 15 7.40 6.86 -14.71
N HIS A 16 7.34 7.93 -15.50
CA HIS A 16 6.14 8.33 -16.24
C HIS A 16 5.65 7.23 -17.21
N VAL A 17 6.54 6.66 -18.01
CA VAL A 17 6.20 5.57 -18.94
C VAL A 17 5.73 4.33 -18.18
N LEU A 18 6.43 3.98 -17.10
CA LEU A 18 6.11 2.82 -16.27
C LEU A 18 4.72 2.96 -15.65
N ASP A 19 4.43 4.10 -15.02
CA ASP A 19 3.15 4.31 -14.33
C ASP A 19 2.00 4.40 -15.34
N THR A 20 2.22 5.05 -16.50
CA THR A 20 1.17 5.13 -17.54
C THR A 20 0.83 3.75 -18.09
N LEU A 21 1.83 2.92 -18.40
CA LEU A 21 1.60 1.56 -18.89
C LEU A 21 1.01 0.66 -17.81
N GLY A 22 1.50 0.75 -16.56
CA GLY A 22 0.99 -0.02 -15.43
C GLY A 22 -0.49 0.27 -15.15
N LEU A 23 -0.87 1.55 -15.14
CA LEU A 23 -2.26 1.97 -15.03
C LEU A 23 -3.12 1.42 -16.16
N ALA A 24 -2.69 1.57 -17.42
CA ALA A 24 -3.45 1.11 -18.58
C ALA A 24 -3.63 -0.43 -18.59
N ILE A 25 -2.59 -1.19 -18.21
CA ILE A 25 -2.68 -2.64 -18.08
C ILE A 25 -3.64 -3.03 -16.96
N THR A 26 -3.50 -2.43 -15.78
CA THR A 26 -4.34 -2.77 -14.62
C THR A 26 -5.78 -2.30 -14.75
N ALA A 27 -6.03 -1.26 -15.54
CA ALA A 27 -7.36 -0.80 -15.92
C ALA A 27 -8.03 -1.67 -17.01
N GLY A 28 -7.29 -2.61 -17.63
CA GLY A 28 -7.81 -3.49 -18.68
C GLY A 28 -7.83 -2.87 -20.07
N GLU A 29 -7.21 -1.70 -20.29
CA GLU A 29 -7.05 -1.10 -21.62
C GLU A 29 -6.21 -2.01 -22.54
N TYR A 30 -5.30 -2.77 -21.95
CA TYR A 30 -4.57 -3.86 -22.59
C TYR A 30 -5.01 -5.19 -21.95
N PRO A 31 -6.03 -5.88 -22.52
CA PRO A 31 -6.50 -7.15 -21.97
C PRO A 31 -5.41 -8.24 -22.04
N PRO A 32 -5.52 -9.32 -21.23
CA PRO A 32 -4.61 -10.44 -21.27
C PRO A 32 -4.42 -10.98 -22.70
N GLY A 33 -3.15 -11.25 -23.07
CA GLY A 33 -2.78 -11.67 -24.42
C GLY A 33 -2.49 -10.52 -25.39
N SER A 34 -2.79 -9.26 -25.05
CA SER A 34 -2.42 -8.10 -25.86
C SER A 34 -0.90 -8.02 -26.05
N VAL A 35 -0.48 -7.66 -27.25
CA VAL A 35 0.93 -7.46 -27.58
C VAL A 35 1.27 -5.98 -27.53
N LEU A 36 2.16 -5.61 -26.63
CA LEU A 36 2.74 -4.27 -26.53
C LEU A 36 3.99 -4.20 -27.41
N ARG A 37 3.98 -3.31 -28.37
CA ARG A 37 5.13 -3.10 -29.27
C ARG A 37 6.06 -2.04 -28.71
N THR A 38 7.28 -2.43 -28.40
CA THR A 38 8.28 -1.54 -27.79
C THR A 38 8.61 -0.31 -28.64
N ASP A 39 8.55 -0.43 -29.97
CA ASP A 39 8.78 0.70 -30.88
C ASP A 39 7.61 1.70 -30.83
N GLU A 40 6.37 1.24 -30.73
CA GLU A 40 5.18 2.10 -30.58
C GLU A 40 5.20 2.83 -29.22
N ILE A 41 5.64 2.14 -28.17
CA ILE A 41 5.82 2.75 -26.83
C ILE A 41 6.91 3.83 -26.90
N ALA A 42 8.05 3.54 -27.54
CA ALA A 42 9.14 4.49 -27.69
C ALA A 42 8.70 5.76 -28.43
N GLU A 43 7.95 5.62 -29.52
CA GLU A 43 7.40 6.73 -30.29
C GLU A 43 6.36 7.53 -29.48
N ARG A 44 5.40 6.84 -28.84
CA ARG A 44 4.32 7.47 -28.05
C ARG A 44 4.85 8.37 -26.93
N PHE A 45 5.95 7.98 -26.27
CA PHE A 45 6.48 8.67 -25.10
C PHE A 45 7.76 9.47 -25.40
N ASP A 46 8.18 9.55 -26.66
CA ASP A 46 9.46 10.14 -27.08
C ASP A 46 10.62 9.59 -26.21
N ALA A 47 10.59 8.27 -25.97
CA ALA A 47 11.51 7.58 -25.10
C ALA A 47 12.54 6.77 -25.89
N SER A 48 13.78 6.69 -25.38
CA SER A 48 14.77 5.82 -26.01
C SER A 48 14.37 4.34 -25.84
N ARG A 49 14.80 3.50 -26.77
CA ARG A 49 14.63 2.04 -26.69
C ARG A 49 15.18 1.45 -25.39
N THR A 50 16.22 2.06 -24.83
CA THR A 50 16.79 1.64 -23.54
C THR A 50 15.81 1.88 -22.40
N VAL A 51 15.19 3.06 -22.33
CA VAL A 51 14.17 3.39 -21.32
C VAL A 51 12.99 2.42 -21.42
N VAL A 52 12.47 2.18 -22.62
CA VAL A 52 11.36 1.24 -22.83
C VAL A 52 11.72 -0.18 -22.38
N ARG A 53 12.92 -0.65 -22.68
CA ARG A 53 13.38 -1.98 -22.23
C ARG A 53 13.48 -2.09 -20.71
N GLU A 54 13.93 -1.05 -20.01
CA GLU A 54 13.97 -1.05 -18.54
C GLU A 54 12.55 -1.02 -17.97
N VAL A 55 11.63 -0.24 -18.54
CA VAL A 55 10.20 -0.26 -18.14
C VAL A 55 9.62 -1.67 -18.32
N VAL A 56 9.85 -2.32 -19.47
CA VAL A 56 9.38 -3.69 -19.71
C VAL A 56 9.93 -4.66 -18.67
N ARG A 57 11.23 -4.57 -18.33
CA ARG A 57 11.83 -5.42 -17.29
C ARG A 57 11.16 -5.24 -15.91
N VAL A 58 10.82 -4.00 -15.57
CA VAL A 58 10.10 -3.73 -14.31
C VAL A 58 8.69 -4.32 -14.35
N LEU A 59 7.95 -4.14 -15.45
CA LEU A 59 6.64 -4.77 -15.63
C LEU A 59 6.70 -6.31 -15.62
N GLU A 60 7.77 -6.90 -16.18
CA GLU A 60 8.02 -8.35 -16.11
C GLU A 60 8.30 -8.82 -14.68
N SER A 61 9.07 -8.06 -13.89
CA SER A 61 9.32 -8.40 -12.48
C SER A 61 8.06 -8.38 -11.61
N MET A 62 7.05 -7.61 -12.02
CA MET A 62 5.72 -7.58 -11.42
C MET A 62 4.77 -8.63 -12.02
N HIS A 63 5.22 -9.41 -12.98
CA HIS A 63 4.45 -10.41 -13.71
C HIS A 63 3.25 -9.85 -14.50
N LEU A 64 3.25 -8.56 -14.80
CA LEU A 64 2.19 -7.94 -15.61
C LEU A 64 2.31 -8.29 -17.08
N VAL A 65 3.54 -8.46 -17.56
CA VAL A 65 3.86 -8.79 -18.94
C VAL A 65 4.93 -9.87 -19.01
N GLU A 66 5.11 -10.45 -20.19
CA GLU A 66 6.22 -11.35 -20.53
C GLU A 66 6.76 -11.03 -21.92
N SER A 67 8.09 -11.11 -22.09
CA SER A 67 8.72 -11.00 -23.41
C SER A 67 8.75 -12.36 -24.11
N ARG A 68 8.10 -12.45 -25.26
CA ARG A 68 8.13 -13.64 -26.11
C ARG A 68 8.91 -13.39 -27.38
N ARG A 69 9.87 -14.26 -27.68
CA ARG A 69 10.69 -14.15 -28.89
C ARG A 69 9.80 -14.15 -30.14
N ARG A 70 10.01 -13.19 -31.04
CA ARG A 70 9.27 -12.96 -32.30
C ARG A 70 7.80 -12.54 -32.14
N VAL A 71 7.29 -12.43 -30.93
CA VAL A 71 5.92 -11.98 -30.67
C VAL A 71 5.94 -10.54 -30.16
N GLY A 72 6.81 -10.24 -29.21
CA GLY A 72 6.87 -8.97 -28.49
C GLY A 72 6.60 -9.14 -27.02
N VAL A 73 6.18 -8.07 -26.37
CA VAL A 73 5.80 -8.04 -24.95
C VAL A 73 4.32 -8.32 -24.84
N THR A 74 3.93 -9.38 -24.15
CA THR A 74 2.53 -9.83 -24.03
C THR A 74 2.04 -9.61 -22.62
N VAL A 75 0.83 -9.06 -22.47
CA VAL A 75 0.15 -8.87 -21.16
C VAL A 75 -0.28 -10.23 -20.63
N ARG A 76 0.04 -10.50 -19.35
CA ARG A 76 -0.28 -11.77 -18.68
C ARG A 76 -1.69 -11.77 -18.08
N PRO A 77 -2.28 -12.94 -17.83
CA PRO A 77 -3.52 -13.07 -17.06
C PRO A 77 -3.41 -12.44 -15.66
N THR A 78 -4.51 -11.88 -15.17
CA THR A 78 -4.54 -11.13 -13.89
C THR A 78 -4.20 -12.01 -12.66
N ASP A 79 -4.51 -13.31 -12.73
CA ASP A 79 -4.21 -14.28 -11.67
C ASP A 79 -2.72 -14.64 -11.57
N GLU A 80 -1.94 -14.24 -12.56
CA GLU A 80 -0.49 -14.43 -12.56
C GLU A 80 0.28 -13.18 -12.04
N TRP A 81 -0.39 -12.06 -11.85
CA TRP A 81 0.23 -10.80 -11.43
C TRP A 81 0.77 -10.87 -10.01
N ASN A 82 1.88 -10.18 -9.73
CA ASN A 82 2.36 -9.98 -8.37
C ASN A 82 1.48 -8.95 -7.64
N VAL A 83 0.36 -9.44 -7.09
CA VAL A 83 -0.63 -8.60 -6.41
C VAL A 83 -0.15 -8.00 -5.09
N TYR A 84 1.03 -8.40 -4.60
CA TYR A 84 1.69 -7.82 -3.42
C TYR A 84 2.69 -6.71 -3.76
N ASP A 85 2.96 -6.46 -5.05
CA ASP A 85 3.81 -5.33 -5.44
C ASP A 85 3.09 -4.00 -5.15
N PRO A 86 3.70 -3.07 -4.40
CA PRO A 86 3.07 -1.80 -4.03
C PRO A 86 2.60 -0.97 -5.24
N ARG A 87 3.33 -1.01 -6.36
CA ARG A 87 2.93 -0.28 -7.57
C ARG A 87 1.70 -0.91 -8.22
N VAL A 88 1.64 -2.24 -8.28
CA VAL A 88 0.47 -2.96 -8.81
C VAL A 88 -0.77 -2.64 -7.95
N ILE A 89 -0.62 -2.60 -6.62
CA ILE A 89 -1.68 -2.21 -5.70
C ILE A 89 -2.13 -0.78 -6.00
N ARG A 90 -1.20 0.17 -6.07
CA ARG A 90 -1.49 1.59 -6.34
C ARG A 90 -2.22 1.79 -7.67
N TRP A 91 -1.74 1.17 -8.75
CA TRP A 91 -2.40 1.27 -10.06
C TRP A 91 -3.81 0.69 -10.04
N ARG A 92 -4.02 -0.45 -9.40
CA ARG A 92 -5.36 -1.04 -9.26
C ARG A 92 -6.29 -0.21 -8.38
N LEU A 93 -5.76 0.46 -7.35
CA LEU A 93 -6.52 1.40 -6.52
C LEU A 93 -6.88 2.69 -7.25
N ALA A 94 -6.11 3.09 -8.26
CA ALA A 94 -6.45 4.21 -9.14
C ALA A 94 -7.50 3.86 -10.20
N GLY A 95 -7.75 2.56 -10.45
CA GLY A 95 -8.67 2.07 -11.47
C GLY A 95 -10.12 1.91 -11.00
N THR A 96 -10.95 1.37 -11.89
CA THR A 96 -12.40 1.15 -11.66
C THR A 96 -12.70 0.02 -10.68
N ASP A 97 -11.78 -0.94 -10.51
CA ASP A 97 -11.92 -2.09 -9.57
C ASP A 97 -11.49 -1.75 -8.12
N ARG A 98 -11.31 -0.45 -7.83
CA ARG A 98 -10.88 0.05 -6.51
C ARG A 98 -11.67 -0.51 -5.33
N PRO A 99 -13.02 -0.51 -5.32
CA PRO A 99 -13.77 -0.98 -4.16
C PRO A 99 -13.45 -2.46 -3.83
N ARG A 100 -13.39 -3.29 -4.86
CA ARG A 100 -13.03 -4.71 -4.72
C ARG A 100 -11.60 -4.89 -4.23
N GLN A 101 -10.66 -4.09 -4.76
CA GLN A 101 -9.25 -4.13 -4.35
C GLN A 101 -9.07 -3.69 -2.90
N LEU A 102 -9.70 -2.57 -2.49
CA LEU A 102 -9.69 -2.10 -1.10
C LEU A 102 -10.26 -3.14 -0.15
N ARG A 103 -11.39 -3.77 -0.52
CA ARG A 103 -11.99 -4.83 0.29
C ARG A 103 -11.02 -6.02 0.47
N SER A 104 -10.42 -6.52 -0.61
CA SER A 104 -9.48 -7.62 -0.56
C SER A 104 -8.27 -7.33 0.33
N LEU A 105 -7.72 -6.12 0.23
CA LEU A 105 -6.58 -5.69 1.01
C LEU A 105 -6.96 -5.46 2.50
N THR A 106 -8.16 -4.94 2.78
CA THR A 106 -8.63 -4.77 4.16
C THR A 106 -8.93 -6.11 4.82
N VAL A 107 -9.44 -7.10 4.07
CA VAL A 107 -9.57 -8.50 4.54
C VAL A 107 -8.19 -9.07 4.91
N LEU A 108 -7.17 -8.88 4.07
CA LEU A 108 -5.81 -9.30 4.38
C LEU A 108 -5.31 -8.66 5.69
N ARG A 109 -5.49 -7.34 5.86
CA ARG A 109 -5.13 -6.62 7.09
C ARG A 109 -5.84 -7.19 8.32
N SER A 110 -7.15 -7.46 8.22
CA SER A 110 -7.94 -8.02 9.31
C SER A 110 -7.50 -9.42 9.75
N ALA A 111 -6.86 -10.17 8.86
CA ALA A 111 -6.32 -11.49 9.15
C ALA A 111 -4.94 -11.44 9.82
N ILE A 112 -4.10 -10.46 9.49
CA ILE A 112 -2.69 -10.44 9.90
C ILE A 112 -2.37 -9.44 11.01
N GLU A 113 -2.92 -8.21 10.94
CA GLU A 113 -2.53 -7.14 11.87
C GLU A 113 -2.92 -7.43 13.34
N PRO A 114 -4.08 -8.03 13.65
CA PRO A 114 -4.39 -8.43 15.02
C PRO A 114 -3.36 -9.41 15.61
N VAL A 115 -2.98 -10.42 14.84
CA VAL A 115 -1.96 -11.40 15.25
C VAL A 115 -0.61 -10.71 15.42
N ALA A 116 -0.23 -9.82 14.49
CA ALA A 116 1.01 -9.05 14.58
C ALA A 116 1.04 -8.17 15.85
N ALA A 117 -0.07 -7.53 16.21
CA ALA A 117 -0.17 -6.72 17.42
C ALA A 117 -0.03 -7.55 18.72
N GLY A 118 -0.65 -8.73 18.76
CA GLY A 118 -0.48 -9.67 19.88
C GLY A 118 0.98 -10.13 20.03
N LEU A 119 1.67 -10.45 18.93
CA LEU A 119 3.09 -10.77 18.93
C LEU A 119 3.95 -9.56 19.34
N ALA A 120 3.65 -8.37 18.82
CA ALA A 120 4.35 -7.15 19.17
C ALA A 120 4.29 -6.87 20.69
N ALA A 121 3.17 -7.12 21.35
CA ALA A 121 3.04 -6.96 22.78
C ALA A 121 4.04 -7.83 23.59
N THR A 122 4.48 -8.95 23.03
CA THR A 122 5.44 -9.85 23.68
C THR A 122 6.89 -9.64 23.24
N LEU A 123 7.10 -9.07 22.05
CA LEU A 123 8.42 -9.05 21.39
C LEU A 123 8.96 -7.65 21.13
N ALA A 124 8.13 -6.61 21.21
CA ALA A 124 8.55 -5.25 20.90
C ALA A 124 9.67 -4.76 21.82
N THR A 125 10.69 -4.16 21.22
CA THR A 125 11.74 -3.47 21.97
C THR A 125 11.21 -2.17 22.59
N PRO A 126 11.86 -1.63 23.64
CA PRO A 126 11.49 -0.34 24.21
C PRO A 126 11.44 0.80 23.17
N GLN A 127 12.34 0.75 22.19
CA GLN A 127 12.35 1.72 21.09
C GLN A 127 11.10 1.58 20.21
N GLN A 128 10.71 0.37 19.83
CA GLN A 128 9.50 0.12 19.03
C GLN A 128 8.23 0.53 19.80
N CYS A 129 8.16 0.30 21.10
CA CYS A 129 7.08 0.79 21.95
C CYS A 129 6.99 2.33 21.93
N ALA A 130 8.14 3.03 21.98
CA ALA A 130 8.19 4.49 21.90
C ALA A 130 7.74 4.99 20.52
N GLU A 131 8.23 4.39 19.44
CA GLU A 131 7.83 4.71 18.05
C GLU A 131 6.32 4.51 17.84
N LEU A 132 5.76 3.40 18.36
CA LEU A 132 4.33 3.10 18.27
C LEU A 132 3.49 4.15 19.01
N THR A 133 3.94 4.53 20.22
CA THR A 133 3.28 5.57 21.02
C THR A 133 3.35 6.93 20.32
N GLU A 134 4.49 7.30 19.74
CA GLU A 134 4.66 8.56 19.01
C GLU A 134 3.73 8.62 17.79
N ALA A 135 3.64 7.52 17.03
CA ALA A 135 2.74 7.43 15.89
C ALA A 135 1.28 7.61 16.32
N ALA A 136 0.81 6.90 17.36
CA ALA A 136 -0.55 7.02 17.88
C ALA A 136 -0.87 8.46 18.38
N LEU A 137 0.04 9.09 19.12
CA LEU A 137 -0.12 10.48 19.56
C LEU A 137 -0.06 11.45 18.39
N GLY A 138 0.72 11.16 17.36
CA GLY A 138 0.76 11.90 16.11
C GLY A 138 -0.61 11.89 15.41
N MET A 139 -1.27 10.74 15.35
CA MET A 139 -2.63 10.61 14.82
C MET A 139 -3.62 11.48 15.61
N VAL A 140 -3.55 11.48 16.96
CA VAL A 140 -4.40 12.33 17.80
C VAL A 140 -4.21 13.82 17.50
N ARG A 141 -2.96 14.28 17.35
CA ARG A 141 -2.67 15.70 17.06
C ARG A 141 -3.18 16.12 15.69
N THR A 142 -2.94 15.28 14.69
CA THR A 142 -3.27 15.61 13.29
C THR A 142 -4.76 15.46 13.00
N SER A 143 -5.47 14.51 13.64
CA SER A 143 -6.93 14.39 13.51
C SER A 143 -7.65 15.63 14.05
N ARG A 144 -7.24 16.16 15.20
CA ARG A 144 -7.82 17.39 15.77
C ARG A 144 -7.54 18.64 14.93
N GLY A 145 -6.43 18.65 14.20
CA GLY A 145 -6.03 19.76 13.34
C GLY A 145 -6.53 19.66 11.90
N HIS A 146 -7.38 18.67 11.58
CA HIS A 146 -7.86 18.39 10.20
C HIS A 146 -6.71 18.25 9.19
N GLN A 147 -5.56 17.69 9.63
CA GLN A 147 -4.35 17.51 8.83
C GLN A 147 -4.29 16.09 8.27
N LEU A 148 -5.12 15.81 7.27
CA LEU A 148 -5.29 14.45 6.74
C LEU A 148 -3.99 13.79 6.27
N GLU A 149 -3.12 14.54 5.57
CA GLU A 149 -1.80 14.03 5.15
C GLU A 149 -0.89 13.71 6.34
N GLY A 150 -0.92 14.56 7.37
CA GLY A 150 -0.20 14.32 8.62
C GLY A 150 -0.72 13.08 9.35
N TYR A 151 -2.02 12.93 9.41
CA TYR A 151 -2.68 11.75 9.97
C TYR A 151 -2.24 10.47 9.23
N LEU A 152 -2.34 10.44 7.91
CA LEU A 152 -1.94 9.31 7.08
C LEU A 152 -0.48 8.88 7.31
N ARG A 153 0.44 9.84 7.45
CA ARG A 153 1.85 9.52 7.74
C ARG A 153 2.01 8.80 9.07
N HIS A 154 1.29 9.24 10.10
CA HIS A 154 1.33 8.60 11.42
C HIS A 154 0.62 7.25 11.44
N ASP A 155 -0.48 7.10 10.71
CA ASP A 155 -1.23 5.85 10.54
C ASP A 155 -0.35 4.77 9.86
N ILE A 156 0.30 5.12 8.76
CA ILE A 156 1.27 4.25 8.07
C ILE A 156 2.42 3.86 9.01
N ALA A 157 2.99 4.82 9.75
CA ALA A 157 4.07 4.56 10.69
C ALA A 157 3.63 3.58 11.78
N PHE A 158 2.43 3.78 12.35
CA PHE A 158 1.85 2.92 13.37
C PHE A 158 1.77 1.46 12.90
N HIS A 159 1.11 1.21 11.77
CA HIS A 159 0.93 -0.14 11.24
C HIS A 159 2.26 -0.81 10.86
N ARG A 160 3.23 -0.04 10.31
CA ARG A 160 4.58 -0.55 10.05
C ARG A 160 5.30 -0.99 11.32
N VAL A 161 5.20 -0.21 12.40
CA VAL A 161 5.81 -0.58 13.68
C VAL A 161 5.18 -1.86 14.23
N VAL A 162 3.84 -1.98 14.21
CA VAL A 162 3.14 -3.21 14.65
C VAL A 162 3.65 -4.44 13.88
N LEU A 163 3.71 -4.36 12.55
CA LEU A 163 4.16 -5.46 11.71
C LEU A 163 5.63 -5.82 11.97
N ASN A 164 6.52 -4.84 12.10
CA ASN A 164 7.94 -5.04 12.36
C ASN A 164 8.20 -5.59 13.76
N ALA A 165 7.48 -5.10 14.77
CA ALA A 165 7.61 -5.50 16.16
C ALA A 165 7.05 -6.91 16.45
N SER A 166 6.31 -7.49 15.51
CA SER A 166 5.77 -8.86 15.61
C SER A 166 6.85 -9.94 15.63
N GLY A 167 8.11 -9.63 15.26
CA GLY A 167 9.18 -10.60 15.12
C GLY A 167 9.02 -11.56 13.92
N ASN A 168 7.96 -11.42 13.14
CA ASN A 168 7.69 -12.21 11.95
C ASN A 168 8.14 -11.46 10.69
N GLU A 169 9.20 -11.95 10.04
CA GLU A 169 9.74 -11.32 8.83
C GLU A 169 8.74 -11.24 7.67
N MET A 170 7.80 -12.18 7.58
CA MET A 170 6.77 -12.16 6.54
C MET A 170 5.77 -11.03 6.79
N PHE A 171 5.39 -10.79 8.06
CA PHE A 171 4.51 -9.66 8.40
C PHE A 171 5.22 -8.32 8.17
N ALA A 172 6.50 -8.22 8.53
CA ALA A 172 7.28 -7.01 8.30
C ALA A 172 7.31 -6.60 6.80
N ARG A 173 7.36 -7.58 5.89
CA ARG A 173 7.34 -7.35 4.43
C ARG A 173 6.00 -6.84 3.89
N LEU A 174 4.92 -6.96 4.65
CA LEU A 174 3.60 -6.43 4.26
C LEU A 174 3.44 -4.93 4.60
N GLY A 175 4.42 -4.32 5.25
CA GLY A 175 4.36 -2.90 5.63
C GLY A 175 4.11 -1.96 4.45
N ASP A 176 4.70 -2.22 3.28
CA ASP A 176 4.48 -1.41 2.08
C ASP A 176 3.10 -1.68 1.45
N VAL A 177 2.62 -2.92 1.50
CA VAL A 177 1.26 -3.27 1.07
C VAL A 177 0.22 -2.53 1.91
N VAL A 178 0.39 -2.54 3.24
CA VAL A 178 -0.50 -1.81 4.17
C VAL A 178 -0.44 -0.30 3.92
N ALA A 179 0.74 0.25 3.67
CA ALA A 179 0.90 1.67 3.34
C ALA A 179 0.10 2.07 2.10
N GLU A 180 0.13 1.28 1.03
CA GLU A 180 -0.66 1.54 -0.19
C GLU A 180 -2.18 1.49 0.09
N VAL A 181 -2.63 0.58 0.95
CA VAL A 181 -4.06 0.51 1.34
C VAL A 181 -4.49 1.78 2.05
N LEU A 182 -3.72 2.23 3.05
CA LEU A 182 -4.01 3.43 3.83
C LEU A 182 -3.99 4.68 2.94
N THR A 183 -2.99 4.79 2.06
CA THR A 183 -2.90 5.87 1.08
C THR A 183 -4.10 5.86 0.13
N GLY A 184 -4.44 4.71 -0.44
CA GLY A 184 -5.57 4.58 -1.36
C GLY A 184 -6.92 4.91 -0.72
N ARG A 185 -7.13 4.59 0.56
CA ARG A 185 -8.34 4.99 1.31
C ARG A 185 -8.42 6.51 1.46
N THR A 186 -7.29 7.16 1.68
CA THR A 186 -7.22 8.61 1.91
C THR A 186 -7.32 9.41 0.61
N GLU A 187 -6.52 9.08 -0.41
CA GLU A 187 -6.45 9.83 -1.67
C GLU A 187 -7.71 9.73 -2.51
N HIS A 188 -8.42 8.61 -2.45
CA HIS A 188 -9.59 8.37 -3.29
C HIS A 188 -10.92 8.62 -2.58
N ALA A 189 -10.90 9.47 -1.55
CA ALA A 189 -12.08 9.98 -0.88
C ALA A 189 -13.02 8.89 -0.29
N VAL A 190 -12.46 7.73 0.06
CA VAL A 190 -13.15 6.77 0.95
C VAL A 190 -13.22 7.35 2.36
N MET A 191 -12.28 8.22 2.73
CA MET A 191 -12.35 9.08 3.91
C MET A 191 -12.78 10.49 3.49
N PHE A 192 -14.08 10.69 3.29
CA PHE A 192 -14.66 12.03 3.01
C PHE A 192 -14.66 12.95 4.23
N HIS A 193 -14.34 12.46 5.39
CA HIS A 193 -14.44 13.13 6.66
C HIS A 193 -13.15 12.97 7.45
N ASP A 194 -13.01 13.79 8.49
CA ASP A 194 -11.96 13.61 9.48
C ASP A 194 -11.91 12.17 10.00
N PRO A 195 -10.73 11.70 10.37
CA PRO A 195 -10.59 10.36 10.94
C PRO A 195 -11.56 10.14 12.10
N ASP A 196 -12.24 8.99 12.14
CA ASP A 196 -13.14 8.65 13.21
C ASP A 196 -12.43 8.74 14.58
N PRO A 197 -12.89 9.58 15.52
CA PRO A 197 -12.30 9.69 16.84
C PRO A 197 -12.25 8.36 17.62
N ALA A 198 -13.19 7.45 17.35
CA ALA A 198 -13.17 6.12 17.95
C ALA A 198 -12.01 5.28 17.40
N ALA A 199 -11.75 5.33 16.10
CA ALA A 199 -10.60 4.66 15.48
C ALA A 199 -9.29 5.22 16.02
N VAL A 200 -9.15 6.55 16.14
CA VAL A 200 -7.96 7.20 16.72
C VAL A 200 -7.72 6.72 18.15
N THR A 201 -8.81 6.63 18.97
CA THR A 201 -8.73 6.15 20.35
C THR A 201 -8.25 4.70 20.41
N LEU A 202 -8.72 3.84 19.50
CA LEU A 202 -8.29 2.45 19.42
C LEU A 202 -6.78 2.33 19.15
N HIS A 203 -6.19 3.15 18.28
CA HIS A 203 -4.76 3.14 18.03
C HIS A 203 -3.94 3.48 19.28
N VAL A 204 -4.37 4.47 20.07
CA VAL A 204 -3.74 4.80 21.36
C VAL A 204 -3.82 3.59 22.32
N GLN A 205 -4.97 2.96 22.43
CA GLN A 205 -5.16 1.80 23.29
C GLN A 205 -4.33 0.58 22.86
N VAL A 206 -4.13 0.37 21.54
CA VAL A 206 -3.20 -0.67 21.03
C VAL A 206 -1.78 -0.36 21.46
N ALA A 207 -1.30 0.88 21.30
CA ALA A 207 0.05 1.26 21.71
C ALA A 207 0.27 1.05 23.23
N GLU A 208 -0.74 1.35 24.06
CA GLU A 208 -0.71 1.06 25.50
C GLU A 208 -0.64 -0.44 25.78
N ALA A 209 -1.50 -1.25 25.15
CA ALA A 209 -1.52 -2.70 25.33
C ALA A 209 -0.19 -3.35 24.92
N VAL A 210 0.41 -2.89 23.82
CA VAL A 210 1.75 -3.37 23.39
C VAL A 210 2.81 -3.01 24.44
N ARG A 211 2.81 -1.78 24.94
CA ARG A 211 3.76 -1.33 25.97
C ARG A 211 3.60 -2.08 27.30
N GLU A 212 2.38 -2.49 27.64
CA GLU A 212 2.04 -3.24 28.87
C GLU A 212 2.29 -4.74 28.74
N GLY A 213 2.56 -5.24 27.51
CA GLY A 213 2.74 -6.66 27.26
C GLY A 213 1.44 -7.44 27.19
N ASP A 214 0.29 -6.76 27.06
CA ASP A 214 -1.03 -7.40 27.00
C ASP A 214 -1.39 -7.82 25.57
N ALA A 215 -0.92 -9.01 25.20
CA ALA A 215 -1.10 -9.56 23.86
C ALA A 215 -2.58 -9.73 23.47
N ALA A 216 -3.41 -10.21 24.39
CA ALA A 216 -4.82 -10.46 24.11
C ALA A 216 -5.58 -9.14 23.86
N ARG A 217 -5.29 -8.12 24.65
CA ARG A 217 -5.87 -6.78 24.50
C ARG A 217 -5.39 -6.12 23.19
N ALA A 218 -4.08 -6.21 22.87
CA ALA A 218 -3.52 -5.65 21.64
C ALA A 218 -4.17 -6.29 20.40
N GLU A 219 -4.31 -7.61 20.37
CA GLU A 219 -4.98 -8.34 19.29
C GLU A 219 -6.46 -7.92 19.16
N ALA A 220 -7.20 -7.90 20.25
CA ALA A 220 -8.63 -7.57 20.25
C ALA A 220 -8.90 -6.13 19.77
N LEU A 221 -8.09 -5.16 20.20
CA LEU A 221 -8.22 -3.77 19.80
C LEU A 221 -7.86 -3.57 18.32
N THR A 222 -6.79 -4.20 17.84
CA THR A 222 -6.40 -4.13 16.41
C THR A 222 -7.45 -4.79 15.52
N ARG A 223 -8.08 -5.87 15.97
CA ARG A 223 -9.20 -6.50 15.26
C ARG A 223 -10.38 -5.53 15.12
N ARG A 224 -10.68 -4.74 16.13
CA ARG A 224 -11.75 -3.72 16.06
C ARG A 224 -11.42 -2.62 15.04
N ILE A 225 -10.16 -2.17 14.95
CA ILE A 225 -9.73 -1.21 13.92
C ILE A 225 -9.98 -1.80 12.52
N ALA A 226 -9.57 -3.05 12.28
CA ALA A 226 -9.71 -3.68 10.99
C ALA A 226 -11.17 -3.95 10.59
N VAL A 227 -12.03 -4.32 11.57
CA VAL A 227 -13.47 -4.51 11.34
C VAL A 227 -14.15 -3.19 11.01
N GLY A 228 -13.88 -2.12 11.77
CA GLY A 228 -14.40 -0.79 11.46
C GLY A 228 -14.04 -0.32 10.06
N ALA A 229 -12.80 -0.59 9.61
CA ALA A 229 -12.37 -0.28 8.26
C ALA A 229 -13.12 -1.10 7.17
N LEU A 230 -13.56 -2.34 7.47
CA LEU A 230 -14.40 -3.12 6.56
C LEU A 230 -15.84 -2.59 6.51
N GLU A 231 -16.41 -2.24 7.67
CA GLU A 231 -17.76 -1.67 7.77
C GLU A 231 -17.88 -0.35 7.00
N GLU A 232 -16.86 0.52 7.07
CA GLU A 232 -16.79 1.75 6.25
C GLU A 232 -16.86 1.45 4.75
N LEU A 233 -16.15 0.41 4.29
CA LEU A 233 -16.18 0.01 2.88
C LEU A 233 -17.54 -0.56 2.46
N ASP A 234 -18.24 -1.26 3.33
CA ASP A 234 -19.58 -1.81 3.06
C ASP A 234 -20.65 -0.71 2.93
N VAL A 235 -20.49 0.39 3.64
CA VAL A 235 -21.39 1.57 3.54
C VAL A 235 -21.18 2.31 2.21
N LEU A 236 -19.97 2.24 1.63
CA LEU A 236 -19.60 2.93 0.40
C LEU A 236 -19.81 2.10 -0.87
N ALA A 237 -20.02 0.78 -0.73
CA ALA A 237 -20.36 -0.09 -1.85
C ALA A 237 -21.89 -0.05 -2.06
N PRO A 238 -22.38 0.45 -3.23
CA PRO A 238 -23.81 0.42 -3.54
C PRO A 238 -24.31 -1.01 -3.76
#